data_fc01e7a631ec5c14783e5342448c3c8b
#
_entry.id   fc01e7a631ec5c14783e5342448c3c8b
#
_cell.length_a   1.000
_cell.length_b   1.000
_cell.length_c   1.000
_cell.angle_alpha   90.00
_cell.angle_beta   90.00
_cell.angle_gamma   90.00
#
_symmetry.space_group_name_H-M   'P 1'
#
loop_
_entity.id
_entity.type
_entity.pdbx_description
1 polymer ?
#
loop_
_entity_poly.entity_id
_entity_poly.type
_entity_poly.pdbx_seq_one_letter_code
_entity_poly.pdbx_strand_id
1 'polypeptide(L)'
;LSTPTVNDARRSTFWALVFISVIYTSISSLFILSTLNLVKKTNSVEYDAFINNEIEGNEGKWLKTWEKTGLVKFEDFNKNNKIDLKYENNISELSINPDALSLLTPEIANLPNWVISLVLAGALAATLSTITGLILIIKTTISYELLKENFSKNNIIARVIFSKLLIVLIIVLATLFYIPNYTILQTVAIAFTICAATLFPTLVLGIFYKKTNKIGAIFG
;
A
#
# COMPACT_ATOMS: atom_id res chain seq x y z
N LEU A 1 -9.43 17.09 10.32
CA LEU A 1 -8.69 18.32 10.04
C LEU A 1 -9.68 19.50 10.09
N SER A 2 -9.72 20.21 11.21
CA SER A 2 -10.51 21.43 11.34
C SER A 2 -9.63 22.62 10.94
N THR A 3 -9.92 23.20 9.80
CA THR A 3 -9.32 24.47 9.39
C THR A 3 -10.18 25.61 9.94
N PRO A 4 -9.56 26.69 10.45
CA PRO A 4 -10.33 27.77 11.10
C PRO A 4 -11.23 28.56 10.15
N THR A 5 -10.87 28.66 8.88
CA THR A 5 -11.67 29.38 7.88
C THR A 5 -11.85 28.59 6.57
N VAL A 6 -12.89 28.93 5.78
CA VAL A 6 -13.16 28.32 4.46
C VAL A 6 -12.03 28.62 3.47
N ASN A 7 -11.40 29.78 3.57
CA ASN A 7 -10.26 30.14 2.70
C ASN A 7 -9.03 29.28 3.01
N ASP A 8 -8.77 29.02 4.29
CA ASP A 8 -7.68 28.12 4.69
C ASP A 8 -7.93 26.70 4.22
N ALA A 9 -9.17 26.22 4.29
CA ALA A 9 -9.57 24.92 3.75
C ALA A 9 -9.30 24.81 2.25
N ARG A 10 -9.71 25.80 1.46
CA ARG A 10 -9.48 25.84 0.01
C ARG A 10 -8.00 25.88 -0.33
N ARG A 11 -7.22 26.70 0.36
CA ARG A 11 -5.77 26.82 0.14
C ARG A 11 -5.04 25.51 0.50
N SER A 12 -5.42 24.90 1.60
CA SER A 12 -4.88 23.61 2.04
C SER A 12 -5.20 22.50 1.05
N THR A 13 -6.45 22.42 0.57
CA THR A 13 -6.87 21.46 -0.44
C THR A 13 -6.12 21.65 -1.76
N PHE A 14 -5.94 22.88 -2.22
CA PHE A 14 -5.18 23.17 -3.43
C PHE A 14 -3.74 22.65 -3.35
N TRP A 15 -3.02 23.01 -2.28
CA TRP A 15 -1.66 22.54 -2.08
C TRP A 15 -1.57 21.01 -1.92
N ALA A 16 -2.52 20.41 -1.22
CA ALA A 16 -2.59 18.95 -1.10
C ALA A 16 -2.73 18.28 -2.48
N LEU A 17 -3.60 18.79 -3.35
CA LEU A 17 -3.77 18.27 -4.71
C LEU A 17 -2.50 18.43 -5.55
N VAL A 18 -1.80 19.56 -5.45
CA VAL A 18 -0.53 19.79 -6.16
C VAL A 18 0.52 18.75 -5.71
N PHE A 19 0.71 18.58 -4.39
CA PHE A 19 1.67 17.61 -3.88
C PHE A 19 1.31 16.16 -4.24
N ILE A 20 0.04 15.80 -4.15
CA ILE A 20 -0.46 14.48 -4.56
C ILE A 20 -0.16 14.24 -6.04
N SER A 21 -0.44 15.21 -6.91
CA SER A 21 -0.16 15.09 -8.35
C SER A 21 1.32 14.88 -8.63
N VAL A 22 2.20 15.63 -7.96
CA VAL A 22 3.66 15.48 -8.10
C VAL A 22 4.10 14.09 -7.65
N ILE A 23 3.59 13.59 -6.53
CA ILE A 23 3.93 12.26 -6.01
C ILE A 23 3.49 11.18 -6.98
N TYR A 24 2.25 11.20 -7.44
CA TYR A 24 1.74 10.16 -8.35
C TYR A 24 2.47 10.13 -9.69
N THR A 25 2.80 11.28 -10.27
CA THR A 25 3.59 11.34 -11.50
C THR A 25 5.01 10.83 -11.29
N SER A 26 5.63 11.15 -10.16
CA SER A 26 6.97 10.68 -9.80
C SER A 26 7.03 9.17 -9.60
N ILE A 27 6.04 8.58 -8.91
CA ILE A 27 5.96 7.13 -8.67
C ILE A 27 5.84 6.38 -9.99
N SER A 28 4.98 6.82 -10.91
CA SER A 28 4.82 6.18 -12.21
C SER A 28 6.12 6.20 -13.02
N SER A 29 6.84 7.33 -13.02
CA SER A 29 8.12 7.47 -13.70
C SER A 29 9.19 6.57 -13.08
N LEU A 30 9.25 6.50 -11.75
CA LEU A 30 10.18 5.63 -11.03
C LEU A 30 9.93 4.15 -11.36
N PHE A 31 8.68 3.72 -11.43
CA PHE A 31 8.33 2.35 -11.78
C PHE A 31 8.83 1.96 -13.17
N ILE A 32 8.59 2.82 -14.18
CA ILE A 32 9.05 2.59 -15.56
C ILE A 32 10.58 2.51 -15.61
N LEU A 33 11.28 3.47 -14.99
CA LEU A 33 12.74 3.50 -14.98
C LEU A 33 13.34 2.31 -14.24
N SER A 34 12.72 1.89 -13.15
CA SER A 34 13.11 0.71 -12.38
C SER A 34 12.99 -0.57 -13.21
N THR A 35 11.86 -0.74 -13.89
CA THR A 35 11.63 -1.88 -14.78
C THR A 35 12.63 -1.90 -15.93
N LEU A 36 12.90 -0.75 -16.57
CA LEU A 36 13.89 -0.65 -17.64
C LEU A 36 15.31 -0.98 -17.13
N ASN A 37 15.66 -0.52 -15.94
CA ASN A 37 16.96 -0.79 -15.35
C ASN A 37 17.10 -2.28 -14.99
N LEU A 38 16.05 -2.87 -14.43
CA LEU A 38 15.98 -4.30 -14.18
C LEU A 38 16.24 -5.10 -15.46
N VAL A 39 15.45 -4.83 -16.51
CA VAL A 39 15.58 -5.52 -17.80
C VAL A 39 17.00 -5.40 -18.36
N LYS A 40 17.59 -4.20 -18.33
CA LYS A 40 18.96 -3.98 -18.82
C LYS A 40 20.01 -4.76 -18.05
N LYS A 41 19.82 -4.94 -16.74
CA LYS A 41 20.81 -5.60 -15.88
C LYS A 41 20.67 -7.12 -15.82
N THR A 42 19.48 -7.65 -16.02
CA THR A 42 19.21 -9.08 -15.79
C THR A 42 18.96 -9.87 -17.07
N ASN A 43 18.55 -9.25 -18.17
CA ASN A 43 18.19 -9.98 -19.37
C ASN A 43 19.38 -10.69 -20.03
N SER A 44 19.25 -11.99 -20.25
CA SER A 44 20.26 -12.87 -20.87
C SER A 44 21.57 -12.99 -20.09
N VAL A 45 21.55 -12.67 -18.79
CA VAL A 45 22.69 -12.79 -17.89
C VAL A 45 22.68 -14.16 -17.26
N GLU A 46 23.84 -14.79 -17.11
CA GLU A 46 23.99 -16.06 -16.41
C GLU A 46 23.66 -15.89 -14.93
N TYR A 47 22.73 -16.69 -14.42
CA TYR A 47 22.19 -16.55 -13.07
C TYR A 47 23.25 -16.70 -11.99
N ASP A 48 24.08 -17.75 -12.06
CA ASP A 48 25.13 -18.00 -11.08
C ASP A 48 26.19 -16.90 -11.06
N ALA A 49 26.64 -16.45 -12.25
CA ALA A 49 27.60 -15.36 -12.37
C ALA A 49 27.03 -14.03 -11.85
N PHE A 50 25.73 -13.79 -12.07
CA PHE A 50 25.06 -12.59 -11.59
C PHE A 50 24.96 -12.57 -10.04
N ILE A 51 24.55 -13.68 -9.43
CA ILE A 51 24.43 -13.79 -7.96
C ILE A 51 25.80 -13.69 -7.28
N ASN A 52 26.83 -14.28 -7.86
CA ASN A 52 28.18 -14.30 -7.26
C ASN A 52 28.94 -12.98 -7.50
N ASN A 53 28.34 -12.00 -8.18
CA ASN A 53 28.97 -10.73 -8.58
C ASN A 53 30.24 -10.93 -9.42
N GLU A 54 30.26 -11.93 -10.28
CA GLU A 54 31.37 -12.18 -11.21
C GLU A 54 31.32 -11.26 -12.44
N ILE A 55 30.22 -10.51 -12.60
CA ILE A 55 30.00 -9.58 -13.71
C ILE A 55 30.34 -8.17 -13.25
N GLU A 56 31.34 -7.55 -13.87
CA GLU A 56 31.76 -6.18 -13.57
C GLU A 56 30.60 -5.17 -13.68
N GLY A 57 30.41 -4.38 -12.62
CA GLY A 57 29.38 -3.35 -12.56
C GLY A 57 27.96 -3.86 -12.32
N ASN A 58 27.77 -5.15 -12.08
CA ASN A 58 26.45 -5.75 -11.90
C ASN A 58 26.37 -6.56 -10.60
N GLU A 59 25.96 -5.90 -9.53
CA GLU A 59 25.80 -6.54 -8.22
C GLU A 59 24.45 -7.25 -8.12
N GLY A 60 24.46 -8.59 -8.21
CA GLY A 60 23.28 -9.45 -8.15
C GLY A 60 22.90 -9.97 -6.76
N LYS A 61 23.64 -9.60 -5.72
CA LYS A 61 23.38 -10.06 -4.34
C LYS A 61 21.96 -9.80 -3.85
N TRP A 62 21.35 -8.71 -4.31
CA TRP A 62 19.98 -8.37 -3.99
C TRP A 62 18.99 -9.46 -4.40
N LEU A 63 19.20 -10.08 -5.57
CA LEU A 63 18.32 -11.13 -6.09
C LEU A 63 18.22 -12.29 -5.10
N LYS A 64 19.36 -12.84 -4.66
CA LYS A 64 19.42 -13.93 -3.69
C LYS A 64 18.81 -13.56 -2.33
N THR A 65 18.94 -12.30 -1.93
CA THR A 65 18.36 -11.82 -0.67
C THR A 65 16.84 -11.79 -0.75
N TRP A 66 16.30 -11.30 -1.85
CA TRP A 66 14.85 -11.16 -2.04
C TRP A 66 14.17 -12.48 -2.44
N GLU A 67 14.87 -13.42 -3.05
CA GLU A 67 14.36 -14.77 -3.26
C GLU A 67 13.99 -15.47 -1.95
N LYS A 68 14.79 -15.28 -0.91
CA LYS A 68 14.49 -15.82 0.43
C LYS A 68 13.19 -15.27 1.02
N THR A 69 12.74 -14.12 0.58
CA THR A 69 11.47 -13.52 1.02
C THR A 69 10.27 -14.06 0.23
N GLY A 70 10.50 -14.74 -0.89
CA GLY A 70 9.47 -15.21 -1.82
C GLY A 70 8.85 -14.11 -2.69
N LEU A 71 9.33 -12.87 -2.60
CA LEU A 71 8.85 -11.74 -3.41
C LEU A 71 9.51 -11.69 -4.80
N VAL A 72 10.61 -12.36 -4.96
CA VAL A 72 11.31 -12.56 -6.22
C VAL A 72 11.52 -14.07 -6.39
N LYS A 73 11.29 -14.59 -7.59
CA LYS A 73 11.50 -16.01 -7.91
C LYS A 73 12.17 -16.10 -9.28
N PHE A 74 13.16 -16.94 -9.36
CA PHE A 74 13.78 -17.36 -10.63
C PHE A 74 13.41 -18.82 -10.92
N GLU A 75 12.91 -19.09 -12.10
CA GLU A 75 12.60 -20.44 -12.58
C GLU A 75 13.16 -20.60 -13.98
N ASP A 76 14.26 -21.35 -14.10
CA ASP A 76 14.90 -21.64 -15.38
C ASP A 76 14.10 -22.71 -16.13
N PHE A 77 13.27 -22.30 -17.07
CA PHE A 77 12.41 -23.20 -17.85
C PHE A 77 13.15 -23.93 -18.97
N ASN A 78 14.19 -23.30 -19.55
CA ASN A 78 14.94 -23.85 -20.69
C ASN A 78 16.25 -24.53 -20.28
N LYS A 79 16.61 -24.49 -18.99
CA LYS A 79 17.82 -25.08 -18.40
C LYS A 79 19.13 -24.53 -18.98
N ASN A 80 19.14 -23.26 -19.35
CA ASN A 80 20.32 -22.59 -19.88
C ASN A 80 21.11 -21.81 -18.84
N ASN A 81 20.64 -21.77 -17.58
CA ASN A 81 21.19 -21.00 -16.45
C ASN A 81 21.30 -19.50 -16.73
N LYS A 82 20.45 -18.95 -17.60
CA LYS A 82 20.39 -17.53 -17.91
C LYS A 82 19.03 -16.97 -17.47
N ILE A 83 19.01 -15.68 -17.16
CA ILE A 83 17.77 -15.00 -16.81
C ILE A 83 17.14 -14.49 -18.11
N ASP A 84 16.14 -15.19 -18.62
CA ASP A 84 15.41 -14.80 -19.81
C ASP A 84 14.09 -14.13 -19.43
N LEU A 85 14.01 -12.80 -19.66
CA LEU A 85 12.82 -12.01 -19.36
C LEU A 85 11.73 -12.15 -20.42
N LYS A 86 12.06 -12.74 -21.59
CA LYS A 86 11.10 -13.13 -22.63
C LYS A 86 11.43 -14.52 -23.09
N TYR A 87 10.70 -15.48 -22.59
CA TYR A 87 10.71 -16.87 -23.05
C TYR A 87 9.51 -17.12 -23.97
N GLU A 88 9.45 -18.28 -24.60
CA GLU A 88 8.31 -18.70 -25.43
C GLU A 88 6.98 -18.45 -24.71
N ASN A 89 5.99 -17.89 -25.40
CA ASN A 89 4.68 -17.48 -24.86
C ASN A 89 4.69 -16.27 -23.89
N ASN A 90 5.69 -15.38 -23.93
CA ASN A 90 5.81 -14.20 -23.05
C ASN A 90 5.92 -14.53 -21.55
N ILE A 91 6.40 -15.72 -21.22
CA ILE A 91 6.69 -16.10 -19.84
C ILE A 91 8.07 -15.56 -19.48
N SER A 92 8.20 -14.87 -18.35
CA SER A 92 9.48 -14.42 -17.80
C SER A 92 9.99 -15.45 -16.79
N GLU A 93 11.26 -15.84 -16.89
CA GLU A 93 11.92 -16.72 -15.91
C GLU A 93 12.19 -16.03 -14.59
N LEU A 94 12.22 -14.69 -14.59
CA LEU A 94 12.30 -13.89 -13.40
C LEU A 94 10.91 -13.30 -13.08
N SER A 95 10.30 -13.77 -12.02
CA SER A 95 9.04 -13.25 -11.49
C SER A 95 9.31 -12.36 -10.28
N ILE A 96 8.91 -11.09 -10.35
CA ILE A 96 9.02 -10.13 -9.26
C ILE A 96 7.62 -9.67 -8.87
N ASN A 97 7.33 -9.70 -7.57
CA ASN A 97 6.08 -9.14 -7.07
C ASN A 97 6.05 -7.63 -7.38
N PRO A 98 5.02 -7.14 -8.09
CA PRO A 98 4.92 -5.71 -8.46
C PRO A 98 5.00 -4.76 -7.26
N ASP A 99 4.48 -5.17 -6.11
CA ASP A 99 4.48 -4.36 -4.89
C ASP A 99 5.89 -4.23 -4.30
N ALA A 100 6.77 -5.21 -4.53
CA ALA A 100 8.16 -5.19 -4.07
C ALA A 100 9.08 -4.35 -4.95
N LEU A 101 8.75 -4.16 -6.22
CA LEU A 101 9.63 -3.51 -7.20
C LEU A 101 10.04 -2.09 -6.78
N SER A 102 9.14 -1.35 -6.15
CA SER A 102 9.44 0.00 -5.64
C SER A 102 10.50 0.00 -4.53
N LEU A 103 10.51 -1.03 -3.68
CA LEU A 103 11.49 -1.21 -2.61
C LEU A 103 12.82 -1.75 -3.13
N LEU A 104 12.79 -2.55 -4.20
CA LEU A 104 13.95 -3.08 -4.89
C LEU A 104 14.70 -2.05 -5.72
N THR A 105 14.03 -0.99 -6.16
CA THR A 105 14.59 0.03 -7.06
C THR A 105 15.97 0.55 -6.62
N PRO A 106 16.21 0.92 -5.35
CA PRO A 106 17.50 1.41 -4.91
C PRO A 106 18.61 0.36 -4.99
N GLU A 107 18.30 -0.92 -4.74
CA GLU A 107 19.26 -2.02 -4.84
C GLU A 107 19.56 -2.34 -6.32
N ILE A 108 18.54 -2.41 -7.18
CA ILE A 108 18.71 -2.59 -8.63
C ILE A 108 19.57 -1.46 -9.22
N ALA A 109 19.44 -0.24 -8.69
CA ALA A 109 20.23 0.92 -9.12
C ALA A 109 21.64 0.95 -8.53
N ASN A 110 22.04 -0.01 -7.69
CA ASN A 110 23.31 -0.06 -6.95
C ASN A 110 23.55 1.22 -6.14
N LEU A 111 22.52 1.73 -5.48
CA LEU A 111 22.65 2.88 -4.61
C LEU A 111 23.37 2.51 -3.30
N PRO A 112 24.06 3.48 -2.66
CA PRO A 112 24.73 3.22 -1.38
C PRO A 112 23.78 2.67 -0.30
N ASN A 113 24.26 1.79 0.56
CA ASN A 113 23.47 1.12 1.60
C ASN A 113 22.69 2.07 2.50
N TRP A 114 23.20 3.28 2.76
CA TRP A 114 22.48 4.26 3.56
C TRP A 114 21.19 4.77 2.88
N VAL A 115 21.20 4.89 1.54
CA VAL A 115 20.02 5.27 0.74
C VAL A 115 19.00 4.15 0.78
N ILE A 116 19.43 2.90 0.59
CA ILE A 116 18.56 1.70 0.65
C ILE A 116 17.89 1.64 2.02
N SER A 117 18.67 1.79 3.10
CA SER A 117 18.15 1.79 4.47
C SER A 117 17.16 2.93 4.72
N LEU A 118 17.41 4.12 4.18
CA LEU A 118 16.52 5.27 4.31
C LEU A 118 15.18 5.02 3.59
N VAL A 119 15.20 4.45 2.40
CA VAL A 119 13.98 4.11 1.63
C VAL A 119 13.15 3.07 2.38
N LEU A 120 13.78 2.00 2.89
CA LEU A 120 13.09 0.95 3.66
C LEU A 120 12.50 1.50 4.97
N ALA A 121 13.27 2.33 5.69
CA ALA A 121 12.77 2.98 6.90
C ALA A 121 11.61 3.93 6.60
N GLY A 122 11.68 4.68 5.50
CA GLY A 122 10.60 5.55 5.03
C GLY A 122 9.34 4.77 4.68
N ALA A 123 9.46 3.64 3.99
CA ALA A 123 8.34 2.77 3.66
C ALA A 123 7.67 2.21 4.92
N LEU A 124 8.45 1.75 5.90
CA LEU A 124 7.93 1.29 7.19
C LEU A 124 7.21 2.41 7.95
N ALA A 125 7.81 3.60 8.00
CA ALA A 125 7.20 4.75 8.67
C ALA A 125 5.87 5.16 8.01
N ALA A 126 5.80 5.19 6.69
CA ALA A 126 4.60 5.50 5.94
C ALA A 126 3.49 4.48 6.21
N THR A 127 3.81 3.18 6.19
CA THR A 127 2.87 2.11 6.47
C THR A 127 2.31 2.20 7.89
N LEU A 128 3.18 2.37 8.89
CA LEU A 128 2.75 2.50 10.30
C LEU A 128 1.91 3.75 10.53
N SER A 129 2.25 4.87 9.90
CA SER A 129 1.48 6.10 9.96
C SER A 129 0.06 5.92 9.41
N THR A 130 -0.07 5.28 8.26
CA THR A 130 -1.37 5.02 7.63
C THR A 130 -2.23 4.09 8.47
N ILE A 131 -1.68 2.97 8.95
CA ILE A 131 -2.39 2.01 9.81
C ILE A 131 -2.87 2.70 11.08
N THR A 132 -2.01 3.45 11.75
CA THR A 132 -2.35 4.17 12.98
C THR A 132 -3.47 5.18 12.75
N GLY A 133 -3.41 5.94 11.65
CA GLY A 133 -4.45 6.90 11.27
C GLY A 133 -5.81 6.23 11.04
N LEU A 134 -5.84 5.14 10.29
CA LEU A 134 -7.07 4.39 10.01
C LEU A 134 -7.69 3.80 11.29
N ILE A 135 -6.88 3.14 12.13
CA ILE A 135 -7.34 2.59 13.41
C ILE A 135 -7.90 3.69 14.31
N LEU A 136 -7.23 4.85 14.37
CA LEU A 136 -7.69 5.96 15.17
C LEU A 136 -9.04 6.50 14.71
N ILE A 137 -9.25 6.64 13.39
CA ILE A 137 -10.52 7.09 12.82
C ILE A 137 -11.64 6.10 13.16
N ILE A 138 -11.44 4.81 12.90
CA ILE A 138 -12.45 3.78 13.19
C ILE A 138 -12.78 3.76 14.68
N LYS A 139 -11.75 3.77 15.54
CA LYS A 139 -11.92 3.82 16.99
C LYS A 139 -12.73 5.03 17.44
N THR A 140 -12.40 6.23 16.92
CA THR A 140 -13.11 7.47 17.33
C THR A 140 -14.55 7.45 16.86
N THR A 141 -14.82 7.04 15.63
CA THR A 141 -16.18 6.93 15.10
C THR A 141 -17.03 5.98 15.93
N ILE A 142 -16.56 4.77 16.21
CA ILE A 142 -17.32 3.81 17.02
C ILE A 142 -17.48 4.31 18.47
N SER A 143 -16.41 4.80 19.08
CA SER A 143 -16.40 5.13 20.49
C SER A 143 -17.17 6.40 20.83
N TYR A 144 -17.14 7.40 19.94
CA TYR A 144 -17.77 8.70 20.20
C TYR A 144 -19.11 8.88 19.51
N GLU A 145 -19.28 8.34 18.30
CA GLU A 145 -20.50 8.57 17.53
C GLU A 145 -21.55 7.50 17.78
N LEU A 146 -21.16 6.22 17.79
CA LEU A 146 -22.11 5.12 17.94
C LEU A 146 -22.45 4.79 19.40
N LEU A 147 -21.50 4.96 20.32
CA LEU A 147 -21.66 4.56 21.71
C LEU A 147 -21.81 5.73 22.70
N LYS A 148 -21.98 6.94 22.19
CA LYS A 148 -22.14 8.15 23.00
C LYS A 148 -23.26 8.07 24.04
N GLU A 149 -24.33 7.39 23.70
CA GLU A 149 -25.52 7.25 24.57
C GLU A 149 -25.36 6.16 25.65
N ASN A 150 -24.56 5.13 25.40
CA ASN A 150 -24.46 3.94 26.25
C ASN A 150 -23.45 4.04 27.39
N PHE A 151 -22.49 4.98 27.30
CA PHE A 151 -21.51 5.16 28.37
C PHE A 151 -21.89 6.33 29.26
N SER A 152 -22.28 6.03 30.50
CA SER A 152 -22.47 7.03 31.56
C SER A 152 -21.23 7.92 31.64
N LYS A 153 -21.45 9.23 31.76
CA LYS A 153 -20.39 10.26 31.83
C LYS A 153 -19.33 10.01 32.93
N ASN A 154 -19.61 9.12 33.88
CA ASN A 154 -18.76 8.94 35.07
C ASN A 154 -17.71 7.82 34.97
N ASN A 155 -17.72 6.95 33.94
CA ASN A 155 -16.78 5.83 33.87
C ASN A 155 -15.69 6.00 32.79
N ILE A 156 -14.71 6.88 33.07
CA ILE A 156 -13.56 7.15 32.20
C ILE A 156 -12.75 5.86 31.97
N ILE A 157 -12.56 5.04 33.00
CA ILE A 157 -11.80 3.80 32.94
C ILE A 157 -12.45 2.80 31.98
N ALA A 158 -13.75 2.60 32.06
CA ALA A 158 -14.50 1.70 31.19
C ALA A 158 -14.40 2.15 29.71
N ARG A 159 -14.44 3.44 29.45
CA ARG A 159 -14.27 4.01 28.11
C ARG A 159 -12.88 3.76 27.54
N VAL A 160 -11.83 3.87 28.35
CA VAL A 160 -10.45 3.61 27.95
C VAL A 160 -10.25 2.13 27.63
N ILE A 161 -10.75 1.23 28.51
CA ILE A 161 -10.66 -0.22 28.29
C ILE A 161 -11.40 -0.62 27.03
N PHE A 162 -12.62 -0.14 26.84
CA PHE A 162 -13.42 -0.40 25.64
C PHE A 162 -12.71 0.09 24.36
N SER A 163 -12.13 1.27 24.39
CA SER A 163 -11.35 1.81 23.26
C SER A 163 -10.14 0.93 22.91
N LYS A 164 -9.44 0.37 23.89
CA LYS A 164 -8.32 -0.56 23.65
C LYS A 164 -8.81 -1.88 23.07
N LEU A 165 -9.93 -2.40 23.58
CA LEU A 165 -10.53 -3.64 23.10
C LEU A 165 -11.01 -3.50 21.64
N LEU A 166 -11.57 -2.35 21.27
CA LEU A 166 -11.93 -2.04 19.88
C LEU A 166 -10.71 -2.07 18.95
N ILE A 167 -9.56 -1.53 19.36
CA ILE A 167 -8.35 -1.58 18.54
C ILE A 167 -7.95 -3.02 18.26
N VAL A 168 -7.93 -3.86 19.29
CA VAL A 168 -7.60 -5.29 19.15
C VAL A 168 -8.60 -5.99 18.22
N LEU A 169 -9.88 -5.72 18.40
CA LEU A 169 -10.94 -6.28 17.54
C LEU A 169 -10.74 -5.89 16.07
N ILE A 170 -10.46 -4.62 15.79
CA ILE A 170 -10.22 -4.12 14.43
C ILE A 170 -9.02 -4.84 13.79
N ILE A 171 -7.92 -4.99 14.54
CA ILE A 171 -6.71 -5.68 14.04
C ILE A 171 -7.02 -7.15 13.72
N VAL A 172 -7.73 -7.85 14.62
CA VAL A 172 -8.13 -9.25 14.40
C VAL A 172 -9.02 -9.38 13.17
N LEU A 173 -10.04 -8.51 13.03
CA LEU A 173 -10.91 -8.53 11.86
C LEU A 173 -10.12 -8.24 10.57
N ALA A 174 -9.25 -7.24 10.57
CA ALA A 174 -8.41 -6.93 9.41
C ALA A 174 -7.53 -8.12 9.00
N THR A 175 -7.00 -8.86 9.97
CA THR A 175 -6.19 -10.05 9.70
C THR A 175 -7.03 -11.21 9.13
N LEU A 176 -8.24 -11.40 9.63
CA LEU A 176 -9.17 -12.43 9.14
C LEU A 176 -9.67 -12.16 7.72
N PHE A 177 -9.86 -10.88 7.37
CA PHE A 177 -10.28 -10.48 6.02
C PHE A 177 -9.11 -10.31 5.05
N TYR A 178 -7.88 -10.60 5.48
CA TYR A 178 -6.73 -10.59 4.59
C TYR A 178 -6.85 -11.68 3.54
N ILE A 179 -6.84 -11.30 2.27
CA ILE A 179 -6.88 -12.22 1.14
C ILE A 179 -5.47 -12.33 0.56
N PRO A 180 -4.79 -13.47 0.73
CA PRO A 180 -3.48 -13.68 0.13
C PRO A 180 -3.56 -13.65 -1.39
N ASN A 181 -2.47 -13.25 -2.06
CA ASN A 181 -2.30 -13.17 -3.52
C ASN A 181 -2.95 -11.97 -4.22
N TYR A 182 -3.60 -11.06 -3.51
CA TYR A 182 -3.97 -9.77 -4.10
C TYR A 182 -2.80 -8.79 -3.99
N THR A 183 -2.59 -8.02 -5.06
CA THR A 183 -1.66 -6.87 -5.01
C THR A 183 -2.24 -5.77 -4.13
N ILE A 184 -1.36 -4.90 -3.60
CA ILE A 184 -1.79 -3.73 -2.81
C ILE A 184 -2.80 -2.89 -3.60
N LEU A 185 -2.55 -2.68 -4.89
CA LEU A 185 -3.45 -1.91 -5.76
C LEU A 185 -4.85 -2.53 -5.86
N GLN A 186 -4.94 -3.86 -6.02
CA GLN A 186 -6.22 -4.57 -6.08
C GLN A 186 -6.98 -4.45 -4.76
N THR A 187 -6.30 -4.61 -3.62
CA THR A 187 -6.90 -4.48 -2.29
C THR A 187 -7.44 -3.07 -2.06
N VAL A 188 -6.68 -2.04 -2.44
CA VAL A 188 -7.11 -0.65 -2.34
C VAL A 188 -8.29 -0.36 -3.27
N ALA A 189 -8.27 -0.88 -4.50
CA ALA A 189 -9.38 -0.72 -5.44
C ALA A 189 -10.68 -1.34 -4.91
N ILE A 190 -10.61 -2.53 -4.31
CA ILE A 190 -11.77 -3.17 -3.67
C ILE A 190 -12.29 -2.30 -2.52
N ALA A 191 -11.40 -1.80 -1.65
CA ALA A 191 -11.79 -0.94 -0.53
C ALA A 191 -12.51 0.33 -1.01
N PHE A 192 -11.97 1.02 -2.03
CA PHE A 192 -12.61 2.19 -2.61
C PHE A 192 -13.93 1.88 -3.30
N THR A 193 -14.05 0.73 -3.96
CA THR A 193 -15.30 0.29 -4.59
C THR A 193 -16.39 0.08 -3.54
N ILE A 194 -16.06 -0.60 -2.43
CA ILE A 194 -16.99 -0.80 -1.32
C ILE A 194 -17.41 0.55 -0.71
N CYS A 195 -16.44 1.43 -0.44
CA CYS A 195 -16.74 2.78 0.08
C CYS A 195 -17.62 3.60 -0.88
N ALA A 196 -17.33 3.56 -2.16
CA ALA A 196 -18.13 4.27 -3.17
C ALA A 196 -19.54 3.69 -3.26
N ALA A 197 -19.69 2.37 -3.26
CA ALA A 197 -21.00 1.73 -3.35
C ALA A 197 -21.89 2.00 -2.13
N THR A 198 -21.30 2.11 -0.94
CA THR A 198 -22.06 2.32 0.30
C THR A 198 -22.31 3.80 0.63
N LEU A 199 -21.27 4.65 0.49
CA LEU A 199 -21.35 6.04 0.92
C LEU A 199 -21.96 6.97 -0.14
N PHE A 200 -21.66 6.73 -1.42
CA PHE A 200 -22.11 7.63 -2.50
C PHE A 200 -23.64 7.71 -2.61
N PRO A 201 -24.39 6.59 -2.68
CA PRO A 201 -25.84 6.66 -2.75
C PRO A 201 -26.46 7.34 -1.53
N THR A 202 -26.01 7.01 -0.33
CA THR A 202 -26.51 7.60 0.92
C THR A 202 -26.24 9.10 1.00
N LEU A 203 -25.08 9.57 0.61
CA LEU A 203 -24.76 11.00 0.58
C LEU A 203 -25.57 11.75 -0.48
N VAL A 204 -25.60 11.25 -1.71
CA VAL A 204 -26.29 11.92 -2.81
C VAL A 204 -27.80 11.97 -2.54
N LEU A 205 -28.40 10.85 -2.17
CA LEU A 205 -29.82 10.81 -1.85
C LEU A 205 -30.15 11.62 -0.60
N GLY A 206 -29.28 11.64 0.40
CA GLY A 206 -29.46 12.43 1.63
C GLY A 206 -29.42 13.94 1.37
N ILE A 207 -28.64 14.39 0.39
CA ILE A 207 -28.52 15.82 0.05
C ILE A 207 -29.66 16.26 -0.92
N PHE A 208 -29.90 15.48 -1.95
CA PHE A 208 -30.76 15.91 -3.07
C PHE A 208 -32.19 15.40 -2.98
N TYR A 209 -32.47 14.34 -2.20
CA TYR A 209 -33.79 13.71 -2.14
C TYR A 209 -34.45 13.85 -0.77
N LYS A 210 -35.46 14.71 -0.67
CA LYS A 210 -36.16 15.05 0.59
C LYS A 210 -36.89 13.88 1.28
N LYS A 211 -37.15 12.79 0.59
CA LYS A 211 -37.88 11.62 1.12
C LYS A 211 -36.96 10.55 1.70
N THR A 212 -35.65 10.77 1.72
CA THR A 212 -34.69 9.85 2.31
C THR A 212 -34.92 9.75 3.81
N ASN A 213 -35.04 8.55 4.32
CA ASN A 213 -35.25 8.27 5.75
C ASN A 213 -34.11 7.41 6.32
N LYS A 214 -34.04 7.33 7.64
CA LYS A 214 -33.02 6.57 8.37
C LYS A 214 -32.97 5.09 7.94
N ILE A 215 -34.15 4.49 7.71
CA ILE A 215 -34.27 3.07 7.33
C ILE A 215 -33.69 2.85 5.93
N GLY A 216 -34.02 3.71 4.95
CA GLY A 216 -33.45 3.65 3.61
C GLY A 216 -31.95 3.87 3.57
N ALA A 217 -31.41 4.70 4.47
CA ALA A 217 -29.95 4.91 4.56
C ALA A 217 -29.18 3.72 5.17
N ILE A 218 -29.84 2.88 5.97
CA ILE A 218 -29.23 1.70 6.60
C ILE A 218 -29.29 0.47 5.69
N PHE A 219 -30.36 0.32 4.91
CA PHE A 219 -30.63 -0.88 4.10
C PHE A 219 -30.44 -0.66 2.58
N GLY A 220 -30.21 0.54 2.14
CA GLY A 220 -29.92 0.89 0.74
C GLY A 220 -28.46 1.04 0.50
#